data_fac8f6a7161ef98fc636d2463d1ff00c
#
_entry.id   fac8f6a7161ef98fc636d2463d1ff00c
#
_cell.length_a   1.000
_cell.length_b   1.000
_cell.length_c   1.000
_cell.angle_alpha   90.00
_cell.angle_beta   90.00
_cell.angle_gamma   90.00
#
_symmetry.space_group_name_H-M   'P 1'
#
loop_
_entity.id
_entity.type
_entity.pdbx_description
1 polymer ?
#
loop_
_entity_poly.entity_id
_entity_poly.type
_entity_poly.pdbx_seq_one_letter_code
_entity_poly.pdbx_strand_id
1 'polypeptide(L)'
;MIKFIFPNETHSSKDKKLLPWVTAGDVLSDLDYPLPEDIDKQAGAKHKHLLRLIPEGENYLYLTEKRGYPKPEFKWRSRYWSFLLKLGRHRPSWTIQASFSNNQGPFHWSNRFLRINEIKRIQTFDDNYKFSGNFKEKWIQIGNAVPALMAEILAREIKNQYFSK
;
A
#
# COMPACT_ATOMS: atom_id res chain seq x y z
N MET A 1 27.29 3.90 26.62
CA MET A 1 26.00 4.12 25.95
C MET A 1 25.67 2.85 25.16
N ILE A 2 24.56 2.17 25.46
CA ILE A 2 24.15 0.96 24.74
C ILE A 2 23.63 1.39 23.37
N LYS A 3 24.21 0.86 22.28
CA LYS A 3 23.75 1.12 20.91
C LYS A 3 22.55 0.23 20.61
N PHE A 4 21.44 0.80 20.15
CA PHE A 4 20.28 0.02 19.70
C PHE A 4 20.65 -0.84 18.48
N ILE A 5 20.30 -2.11 18.53
CA ILE A 5 20.47 -3.07 17.44
C ILE A 5 19.08 -3.34 16.88
N PHE A 6 18.87 -3.08 15.59
CA PHE A 6 17.60 -3.40 14.94
C PHE A 6 17.35 -4.91 14.90
N PRO A 7 16.10 -5.35 15.01
CA PRO A 7 15.76 -6.77 14.88
C PRO A 7 16.17 -7.31 13.50
N ASN A 8 16.51 -8.58 13.45
CA ASN A 8 16.82 -9.25 12.20
C ASN A 8 15.59 -9.33 11.29
N GLU A 9 15.83 -9.38 9.99
CA GLU A 9 14.77 -9.64 9.02
C GLU A 9 14.18 -11.05 9.22
N THR A 10 12.87 -11.16 9.08
CA THR A 10 12.11 -12.41 9.24
C THR A 10 11.55 -12.92 7.92
N HIS A 11 11.44 -12.07 6.91
CA HIS A 11 10.84 -12.38 5.60
C HIS A 11 11.76 -11.95 4.46
N SER A 12 11.81 -12.75 3.41
CA SER A 12 12.59 -12.44 2.21
C SER A 12 11.96 -13.06 0.97
N SER A 13 12.12 -12.40 -0.18
CA SER A 13 11.78 -13.00 -1.49
C SER A 13 12.90 -13.85 -2.06
N LYS A 14 14.11 -13.76 -1.50
CA LYS A 14 15.34 -14.37 -2.04
C LYS A 14 15.93 -15.41 -1.11
N ASP A 15 15.97 -15.13 0.18
CA ASP A 15 16.52 -16.07 1.17
C ASP A 15 15.47 -17.08 1.59
N LYS A 16 15.65 -18.32 1.15
CA LYS A 16 14.77 -19.46 1.47
C LYS A 16 14.80 -19.90 2.94
N LYS A 17 15.72 -19.39 3.74
CA LYS A 17 15.79 -19.66 5.20
C LYS A 17 14.81 -18.78 5.97
N LEU A 18 14.33 -17.68 5.36
CA LEU A 18 13.36 -16.76 5.91
C LEU A 18 11.95 -17.11 5.40
N LEU A 19 10.94 -16.56 6.07
CA LEU A 19 9.56 -16.68 5.62
C LEU A 19 9.38 -15.93 4.28
N PRO A 20 8.46 -16.36 3.42
CA PRO A 20 8.13 -15.61 2.21
C PRO A 20 7.49 -14.26 2.57
N TRP A 21 7.61 -13.30 1.69
CA TRP A 21 6.91 -12.03 1.86
C TRP A 21 5.40 -12.23 1.98
N VAL A 22 4.79 -11.49 2.91
CA VAL A 22 3.33 -11.35 2.97
C VAL A 22 2.90 -10.39 1.88
N THR A 23 2.10 -10.86 0.94
CA THR A 23 1.67 -10.08 -0.23
C THR A 23 0.37 -9.33 0.03
N ALA A 24 0.07 -8.34 -0.81
CA ALA A 24 -1.22 -7.64 -0.74
C ALA A 24 -2.41 -8.61 -1.00
N GLY A 25 -2.21 -9.62 -1.86
CA GLY A 25 -3.20 -10.67 -2.10
C GLY A 25 -3.47 -11.50 -0.85
N ASP A 26 -2.44 -11.88 -0.10
CA ASP A 26 -2.59 -12.69 1.12
C ASP A 26 -3.46 -11.98 2.17
N VAL A 27 -3.31 -10.66 2.33
CA VAL A 27 -4.02 -9.90 3.37
C VAL A 27 -5.38 -9.36 2.93
N LEU A 28 -5.68 -9.34 1.62
CA LEU A 28 -6.91 -8.75 1.08
C LEU A 28 -7.83 -9.77 0.39
N SER A 29 -7.45 -11.04 0.26
CA SER A 29 -8.18 -12.05 -0.51
C SER A 29 -9.64 -12.22 -0.08
N ASP A 30 -9.91 -12.18 1.20
CA ASP A 30 -11.26 -12.28 1.78
C ASP A 30 -12.09 -10.99 1.66
N LEU A 31 -11.46 -9.87 1.28
CA LEU A 31 -12.10 -8.59 0.98
C LEU A 31 -12.22 -8.32 -0.53
N ASP A 32 -11.67 -9.18 -1.40
CA ASP A 32 -11.64 -8.98 -2.84
C ASP A 32 -12.98 -9.39 -3.51
N TYR A 33 -14.03 -8.71 -3.11
CA TYR A 33 -15.36 -8.82 -3.72
C TYR A 33 -15.93 -7.41 -3.99
N PRO A 34 -16.76 -7.25 -5.05
CA PRO A 34 -17.33 -5.96 -5.39
C PRO A 34 -18.38 -5.53 -4.36
N LEU A 35 -18.41 -4.24 -4.05
CA LEU A 35 -19.44 -3.62 -3.22
C LEU A 35 -20.12 -2.49 -4.00
N PRO A 36 -21.41 -2.20 -3.74
CA PRO A 36 -22.13 -1.10 -4.39
C PRO A 36 -21.42 0.25 -4.29
N GLU A 37 -20.82 0.56 -3.15
CA GLU A 37 -20.08 1.80 -2.93
C GLU A 37 -18.79 1.92 -3.74
N ASP A 38 -18.27 0.84 -4.32
CA ASP A 38 -17.08 0.88 -5.16
C ASP A 38 -17.35 1.55 -6.52
N ILE A 39 -18.60 1.57 -6.98
CA ILE A 39 -19.00 2.11 -8.28
C ILE A 39 -18.84 3.64 -8.30
N ASP A 40 -19.14 4.32 -7.18
CA ASP A 40 -19.12 5.78 -7.08
C ASP A 40 -17.74 6.37 -6.85
N LYS A 41 -16.73 5.52 -6.62
CA LYS A 41 -15.37 5.97 -6.34
C LYS A 41 -14.62 6.36 -7.61
N GLN A 42 -14.26 7.62 -7.72
CA GLN A 42 -13.57 8.21 -8.87
C GLN A 42 -12.05 8.00 -8.80
N ALA A 43 -11.62 6.75 -8.69
CA ALA A 43 -10.21 6.42 -8.76
C ALA A 43 -9.63 6.84 -10.12
N GLY A 44 -8.53 7.60 -10.07
CA GLY A 44 -7.90 8.14 -11.26
C GLY A 44 -8.53 9.42 -11.80
N ALA A 45 -9.65 9.90 -11.27
CA ALA A 45 -10.38 11.09 -11.75
C ALA A 45 -10.51 11.11 -13.28
N LYS A 46 -10.09 12.19 -13.95
CA LYS A 46 -10.07 12.29 -15.41
C LYS A 46 -9.20 11.21 -16.11
N HIS A 47 -8.28 10.59 -15.38
CA HIS A 47 -7.39 9.52 -15.88
C HIS A 47 -7.92 8.12 -15.56
N LYS A 48 -9.18 7.97 -15.14
CA LYS A 48 -9.79 6.68 -14.80
C LYS A 48 -9.70 5.65 -15.93
N HIS A 49 -9.83 6.08 -17.18
CA HIS A 49 -9.66 5.23 -18.35
C HIS A 49 -8.22 4.71 -18.49
N LEU A 50 -7.22 5.53 -18.16
CA LEU A 50 -5.79 5.13 -18.18
C LEU A 50 -5.46 4.19 -17.02
N LEU A 51 -6.06 4.39 -15.84
CA LEU A 51 -5.85 3.49 -14.71
C LEU A 51 -6.20 2.04 -15.07
N ARG A 52 -7.23 1.82 -15.89
CA ARG A 52 -7.63 0.49 -16.35
C ARG A 52 -6.62 -0.21 -17.26
N LEU A 53 -5.79 0.58 -17.96
CA LEU A 53 -4.75 0.07 -18.86
C LEU A 53 -3.47 -0.32 -18.13
N ILE A 54 -3.29 0.18 -16.91
CA ILE A 54 -2.10 -0.10 -16.10
C ILE A 54 -2.24 -1.47 -15.45
N PRO A 55 -1.26 -2.38 -15.62
CA PRO A 55 -1.24 -3.69 -14.96
C PRO A 55 -1.12 -3.58 -13.44
N GLU A 56 -1.43 -4.67 -12.74
CA GLU A 56 -1.21 -4.80 -11.31
C GLU A 56 0.26 -4.58 -10.93
N GLY A 57 0.50 -3.82 -9.86
CA GLY A 57 1.83 -3.52 -9.37
C GLY A 57 2.61 -2.48 -10.18
N GLU A 58 2.01 -1.91 -11.21
CA GLU A 58 2.60 -0.86 -12.06
C GLU A 58 1.95 0.50 -11.77
N ASN A 59 2.51 1.55 -12.34
CA ASN A 59 2.01 2.92 -12.24
C ASN A 59 1.98 3.58 -13.64
N TYR A 60 1.74 4.88 -13.70
CA TYR A 60 1.67 5.64 -14.95
C TYR A 60 2.89 5.48 -15.87
N LEU A 61 4.05 5.10 -15.33
CA LEU A 61 5.26 4.88 -16.16
C LEU A 61 5.07 3.76 -17.18
N TYR A 62 4.14 2.82 -16.92
CA TYR A 62 3.75 1.80 -17.90
C TYR A 62 3.25 2.41 -19.20
N LEU A 63 2.57 3.56 -19.15
CA LEU A 63 1.99 4.28 -20.29
C LEU A 63 2.96 5.29 -20.93
N THR A 64 4.26 5.05 -20.84
CA THR A 64 5.29 5.94 -21.41
C THR A 64 6.03 5.26 -22.58
N GLU A 65 6.57 6.07 -23.47
CA GLU A 65 7.41 5.60 -24.58
C GLU A 65 8.60 4.75 -24.10
N LYS A 66 9.25 5.16 -23.00
CA LYS A 66 10.40 4.45 -22.44
C LYS A 66 10.06 3.03 -21.98
N ARG A 67 8.80 2.73 -21.70
CA ARG A 67 8.29 1.38 -21.37
C ARG A 67 7.72 0.67 -22.60
N GLY A 68 7.86 1.25 -23.79
CA GLY A 68 7.39 0.67 -25.05
C GLY A 68 5.88 0.78 -25.28
N TYR A 69 5.18 1.69 -24.58
CA TYR A 69 3.74 1.86 -24.78
C TYR A 69 3.46 2.47 -26.16
N PRO A 70 2.60 1.86 -27.02
CA PRO A 70 2.45 2.26 -28.42
C PRO A 70 1.94 3.69 -28.63
N LYS A 71 1.13 4.19 -27.71
CA LYS A 71 0.60 5.56 -27.72
C LYS A 71 0.86 6.22 -26.36
N PRO A 72 2.07 6.76 -26.13
CA PRO A 72 2.47 7.29 -24.84
C PRO A 72 1.52 8.38 -24.35
N GLU A 73 0.97 8.19 -23.16
CA GLU A 73 0.05 9.12 -22.49
C GLU A 73 0.80 10.10 -21.58
N PHE A 74 2.00 9.73 -21.16
CA PHE A 74 2.84 10.53 -20.27
C PHE A 74 4.29 10.53 -20.72
N LYS A 75 4.98 11.65 -20.45
CA LYS A 75 6.43 11.69 -20.53
C LYS A 75 7.04 10.95 -19.35
N TRP A 76 8.21 10.35 -19.55
CA TRP A 76 8.95 9.66 -18.50
C TRP A 76 9.18 10.56 -17.28
N ARG A 77 8.83 10.08 -16.08
CA ARG A 77 8.96 10.79 -14.79
C ARG A 77 8.28 12.17 -14.74
N SER A 78 7.23 12.38 -15.54
CA SER A 78 6.48 13.64 -15.56
C SER A 78 5.45 13.78 -14.41
N ARG A 79 5.27 12.74 -13.62
CA ARG A 79 4.37 12.70 -12.45
C ARG A 79 5.10 12.08 -11.27
N TYR A 80 4.54 12.24 -10.06
CA TYR A 80 5.05 11.60 -8.85
C TYR A 80 4.85 10.07 -8.91
N TRP A 81 5.66 9.34 -8.17
CA TRP A 81 5.72 7.87 -8.25
C TRP A 81 4.36 7.17 -8.04
N SER A 82 3.57 7.63 -7.06
CA SER A 82 2.26 7.04 -6.73
C SER A 82 1.12 7.46 -7.67
N PHE A 83 1.42 8.24 -8.74
CA PHE A 83 0.41 8.62 -9.73
C PHE A 83 -0.06 7.38 -10.49
N LEU A 84 -1.37 7.10 -10.40
CA LEU A 84 -2.03 5.91 -10.96
C LEU A 84 -1.36 4.58 -10.57
N LEU A 85 -0.73 4.52 -9.39
CA LEU A 85 -0.10 3.31 -8.88
C LEU A 85 -1.16 2.29 -8.49
N LYS A 86 -1.04 1.05 -8.95
CA LYS A 86 -1.87 -0.09 -8.54
C LYS A 86 -1.15 -1.02 -7.58
N LEU A 87 -1.90 -1.64 -6.68
CA LEU A 87 -1.43 -2.81 -5.96
C LEU A 87 -1.18 -3.98 -6.92
N GLY A 88 -0.17 -4.77 -6.61
CA GLY A 88 0.03 -6.09 -7.21
C GLY A 88 -0.26 -7.16 -6.17
N ARG A 89 -1.16 -8.10 -6.47
CA ARG A 89 -1.56 -9.13 -5.51
C ARG A 89 -0.43 -10.09 -5.11
N HIS A 90 0.60 -10.22 -5.93
CA HIS A 90 1.72 -11.15 -5.71
C HIS A 90 2.96 -10.51 -5.08
N ARG A 91 2.83 -9.32 -4.50
CA ARG A 91 3.92 -8.61 -3.82
C ARG A 91 3.43 -7.85 -2.60
N PRO A 92 4.33 -7.48 -1.67
CA PRO A 92 4.00 -6.56 -0.58
C PRO A 92 3.40 -5.26 -1.11
N SER A 93 2.53 -4.65 -0.34
CA SER A 93 1.96 -3.35 -0.69
C SER A 93 3.05 -2.28 -0.74
N TRP A 94 2.86 -1.31 -1.63
CA TRP A 94 3.56 -0.04 -1.57
C TRP A 94 3.13 0.75 -0.33
N THR A 95 4.00 1.66 0.11
CA THR A 95 3.71 2.55 1.24
C THR A 95 2.37 3.28 1.05
N ILE A 96 1.52 3.20 2.06
CA ILE A 96 0.30 4.02 2.15
C ILE A 96 0.72 5.43 2.55
N GLN A 97 0.52 6.39 1.65
CA GLN A 97 0.87 7.78 1.90
C GLN A 97 -0.23 8.47 2.70
N ALA A 98 0.16 9.38 3.60
CA ALA A 98 -0.74 10.20 4.41
C ALA A 98 -1.46 11.32 3.64
N SER A 99 -1.29 11.37 2.32
CA SER A 99 -1.97 12.31 1.42
C SER A 99 -2.99 11.56 0.57
N PHE A 100 -4.11 12.23 0.28
CA PHE A 100 -5.17 11.67 -0.52
C PHE A 100 -5.47 12.56 -1.72
N SER A 101 -5.42 11.98 -2.91
CA SER A 101 -5.95 12.60 -4.14
C SER A 101 -6.53 11.55 -5.07
N ASN A 102 -7.40 11.97 -5.98
CA ASN A 102 -8.06 11.05 -6.91
C ASN A 102 -7.12 10.35 -7.89
N ASN A 103 -5.89 10.84 -8.05
CA ASN A 103 -4.88 10.25 -8.93
C ASN A 103 -3.75 9.53 -8.17
N GLN A 104 -3.81 9.52 -6.84
CA GLN A 104 -2.75 8.98 -6.00
C GLN A 104 -3.12 7.58 -5.51
N GLY A 105 -2.32 6.60 -5.88
CA GLY A 105 -2.42 5.23 -5.39
C GLY A 105 -1.67 5.00 -4.06
N PRO A 106 -1.65 3.76 -3.59
CA PRO A 106 -2.02 2.59 -4.38
C PRO A 106 -3.54 2.42 -4.52
N PHE A 107 -3.97 2.17 -5.76
CA PHE A 107 -5.33 1.73 -6.06
C PHE A 107 -5.44 0.22 -5.97
N HIS A 108 -6.62 -0.28 -5.71
CA HIS A 108 -6.92 -1.70 -5.80
C HIS A 108 -6.74 -2.20 -7.24
N TRP A 109 -6.37 -3.45 -7.43
CA TRP A 109 -6.23 -4.07 -8.76
C TRP A 109 -7.53 -4.04 -9.58
N SER A 110 -8.70 -3.95 -8.94
CA SER A 110 -10.01 -3.75 -9.59
C SER A 110 -10.28 -2.29 -10.00
N ASN A 111 -9.24 -1.42 -10.08
CA ASN A 111 -9.32 -0.02 -10.54
C ASN A 111 -10.19 0.91 -9.68
N ARG A 112 -10.25 0.69 -8.39
CA ARG A 112 -10.95 1.51 -7.40
C ARG A 112 -10.01 1.99 -6.30
N PHE A 113 -10.46 2.91 -5.46
CA PHE A 113 -9.76 3.19 -4.20
C PHE A 113 -9.75 1.95 -3.32
N LEU A 114 -8.71 1.84 -2.50
CA LEU A 114 -8.74 0.92 -1.38
C LEU A 114 -9.82 1.36 -0.39
N ARG A 115 -10.53 0.40 0.18
CA ARG A 115 -11.46 0.62 1.29
C ARG A 115 -10.68 0.87 2.57
N ILE A 116 -11.30 1.51 3.56
CA ILE A 116 -10.63 1.76 4.84
C ILE A 116 -10.18 0.47 5.52
N ASN A 117 -10.97 -0.60 5.45
CA ASN A 117 -10.58 -1.89 6.02
C ASN A 117 -9.38 -2.52 5.29
N GLU A 118 -9.29 -2.35 3.98
CA GLU A 118 -8.13 -2.82 3.20
C GLU A 118 -6.86 -2.06 3.58
N ILE A 119 -6.95 -0.73 3.71
CA ILE A 119 -5.80 0.09 4.11
C ILE A 119 -5.36 -0.23 5.54
N LYS A 120 -6.31 -0.46 6.46
CA LYS A 120 -6.03 -0.91 7.83
C LYS A 120 -5.21 -2.19 7.84
N ARG A 121 -5.63 -3.22 7.09
CA ARG A 121 -4.92 -4.49 7.01
C ARG A 121 -3.53 -4.35 6.42
N ILE A 122 -3.37 -3.54 5.36
CA ILE A 122 -2.05 -3.24 4.77
C ILE A 122 -1.13 -2.60 5.81
N GLN A 123 -1.65 -1.71 6.66
CA GLN A 123 -0.91 -1.07 7.74
C GLN A 123 -0.91 -1.90 9.04
N THR A 124 -1.33 -3.16 8.95
CA THR A 124 -1.32 -4.15 10.05
C THR A 124 -2.13 -3.75 11.29
N PHE A 125 -3.16 -2.90 11.13
CA PHE A 125 -4.13 -2.65 12.19
C PHE A 125 -5.12 -3.80 12.32
N ASP A 126 -5.58 -4.05 13.55
CA ASP A 126 -6.68 -4.96 13.82
C ASP A 126 -7.96 -4.51 13.10
N ASP A 127 -8.75 -5.48 12.59
CA ASP A 127 -9.99 -5.20 11.87
C ASP A 127 -11.04 -4.48 12.73
N ASN A 128 -11.00 -4.65 14.06
CA ASN A 128 -11.89 -3.97 15.00
C ASN A 128 -11.41 -2.56 15.36
N TYR A 129 -10.18 -2.17 14.98
CA TYR A 129 -9.69 -0.82 15.28
C TYR A 129 -10.51 0.23 14.52
N LYS A 130 -11.02 1.23 15.24
CA LYS A 130 -11.93 2.25 14.69
C LYS A 130 -11.20 3.56 14.46
N PHE A 131 -11.26 4.04 13.24
CA PHE A 131 -10.87 5.40 12.86
C PHE A 131 -12.09 6.30 12.78
N SER A 132 -11.98 7.55 13.22
CA SER A 132 -13.06 8.55 13.20
C SER A 132 -12.93 9.51 12.01
N GLY A 133 -14.05 10.10 11.60
CA GLY A 133 -14.08 11.08 10.52
C GLY A 133 -14.53 10.51 9.16
N ASN A 134 -14.43 11.33 8.12
CA ASN A 134 -14.76 10.95 6.76
C ASN A 134 -13.68 10.04 6.12
N PHE A 135 -13.92 9.58 4.90
CA PHE A 135 -13.01 8.67 4.18
C PHE A 135 -11.58 9.23 4.06
N LYS A 136 -11.43 10.50 3.68
CA LYS A 136 -10.14 11.15 3.50
C LYS A 136 -9.38 11.28 4.83
N GLU A 137 -10.10 11.66 5.88
CA GLU A 137 -9.51 11.79 7.23
C GLU A 137 -9.01 10.45 7.76
N LYS A 138 -9.79 9.38 7.60
CA LYS A 138 -9.39 8.01 7.95
C LYS A 138 -8.17 7.55 7.15
N TRP A 139 -8.16 7.83 5.85
CA TRP A 139 -7.00 7.54 5.00
C TRP A 139 -5.73 8.22 5.52
N ILE A 140 -5.81 9.53 5.81
CA ILE A 140 -4.67 10.30 6.31
C ILE A 140 -4.19 9.78 7.67
N GLN A 141 -5.11 9.46 8.59
CA GLN A 141 -4.76 8.89 9.89
C GLN A 141 -3.99 7.58 9.75
N ILE A 142 -4.48 6.66 8.90
CA ILE A 142 -3.82 5.37 8.67
C ILE A 142 -2.45 5.57 7.99
N GLY A 143 -2.37 6.45 6.98
CA GLY A 143 -1.13 6.72 6.26
C GLY A 143 -0.04 7.41 7.11
N ASN A 144 -0.42 8.16 8.14
CA ASN A 144 0.50 8.76 9.12
C ASN A 144 1.00 7.77 10.16
N ALA A 145 0.33 6.65 10.33
CA ALA A 145 0.68 5.68 11.35
C ALA A 145 1.90 4.84 10.95
N VAL A 146 2.72 4.49 11.92
CA VAL A 146 3.67 3.38 11.78
C VAL A 146 2.85 2.08 11.73
N PRO A 147 3.14 1.13 10.83
CA PRO A 147 2.45 -0.16 10.81
C PRO A 147 2.46 -0.82 12.19
N ALA A 148 1.30 -1.27 12.68
CA ALA A 148 1.13 -1.71 14.06
C ALA A 148 2.08 -2.86 14.44
N LEU A 149 2.25 -3.87 13.58
CA LEU A 149 3.20 -4.96 13.81
C LEU A 149 4.66 -4.48 13.83
N MET A 150 5.02 -3.53 12.99
CA MET A 150 6.37 -2.94 13.00
C MET A 150 6.63 -2.20 14.33
N ALA A 151 5.67 -1.41 14.78
CA ALA A 151 5.76 -0.71 16.06
C ALA A 151 5.89 -1.69 17.24
N GLU A 152 5.14 -2.78 17.22
CA GLU A 152 5.23 -3.83 18.25
C GLU A 152 6.61 -4.50 18.26
N ILE A 153 7.15 -4.90 17.11
CA ILE A 153 8.48 -5.54 17.02
C ILE A 153 9.55 -4.59 17.56
N LEU A 154 9.54 -3.31 17.16
CA LEU A 154 10.49 -2.32 17.64
C LEU A 154 10.35 -2.09 19.16
N ALA A 155 9.14 -1.99 19.68
CA ALA A 155 8.89 -1.81 21.10
C ALA A 155 9.38 -3.02 21.93
N ARG A 156 9.15 -4.22 21.47
CA ARG A 156 9.68 -5.45 22.10
C ARG A 156 11.21 -5.46 22.12
N GLU A 157 11.84 -5.07 21.02
CA GLU A 157 13.31 -5.02 20.94
C GLU A 157 13.90 -3.95 21.86
N ILE A 158 13.29 -2.78 21.92
CA ILE A 158 13.67 -1.73 22.89
C ILE A 158 13.55 -2.25 24.33
N LYS A 159 12.43 -2.90 24.65
CA LYS A 159 12.25 -3.49 25.97
C LYS A 159 13.36 -4.48 26.32
N ASN A 160 13.66 -5.41 25.39
CA ASN A 160 14.66 -6.44 25.60
C ASN A 160 16.06 -5.86 25.82
N GLN A 161 16.47 -4.86 25.04
CA GLN A 161 17.83 -4.30 25.09
C GLN A 161 18.07 -3.32 26.25
N TYR A 162 17.04 -2.62 26.71
CA TYR A 162 17.23 -1.53 27.68
C TYR A 162 16.52 -1.76 29.01
N PHE A 163 15.48 -2.58 29.08
CA PHE A 163 14.66 -2.73 30.27
C PHE A 163 14.57 -4.15 30.83
N SER A 164 15.02 -5.16 30.09
CA SER A 164 15.14 -6.54 30.58
C SER A 164 16.52 -6.72 31.17
N LYS A 165 16.64 -6.52 32.48
CA LYS A 165 17.80 -6.90 33.29
C LYS A 165 17.50 -8.22 33.98
#